data_9bb2436ce55c5045acf97b1d28ceb294
#
_entry.id   9bb2436ce55c5045acf97b1d28ceb294
#
_cell.length_a   1.000
_cell.length_b   1.000
_cell.length_c   1.000
_cell.angle_alpha   90.00
_cell.angle_beta   90.00
_cell.angle_gamma   90.00
#
_symmetry.space_group_name_H-M   'P 1'
#
loop_
_entity.id
_entity.type
_entity.pdbx_description
1 polymer ?
#
loop_
_entity_poly.entity_id
_entity_poly.type
_entity_poly.pdbx_seq_one_letter_code
_entity_poly.pdbx_strand_id
1 'polypeptide(L)'
;MKNLLFIIATVAILFSTGCEKYATWDDGLPEMEHVYYIGFYKTNIATDFLSYEVAQNGNARWRYGANANIGTWRVTDEKWVATVPIQLYSERVRTYDAVNYFWVYNTEGSTLVAGTDYTVTLEDGTNLAPASNGAYSLTWPQTKKGVQNIKIKRSATSPNGKLKINLYDPAKGAPIMTDLSTTIQNHTDEFEIRCMTQDNDRVNITFTN
;
A
#
# COMPACT_ATOMS: atom_id res chain seq x y z
N MET A 1 -19.22 23.99 -56.09
CA MET A 1 -18.04 23.39 -55.43
C MET A 1 -17.47 24.25 -54.28
N LYS A 2 -17.42 25.60 -54.39
CA LYS A 2 -16.91 26.43 -53.29
C LYS A 2 -17.72 26.35 -51.98
N ASN A 3 -19.05 26.22 -52.06
CA ASN A 3 -19.92 26.17 -50.86
C ASN A 3 -19.83 24.83 -50.14
N LEU A 4 -19.51 23.73 -50.84
CA LEU A 4 -19.35 22.41 -50.24
C LEU A 4 -18.07 22.31 -49.39
N LEU A 5 -16.99 22.96 -49.84
CA LEU A 5 -15.73 23.05 -49.13
C LEU A 5 -15.87 23.82 -47.80
N PHE A 6 -16.70 24.88 -47.81
CA PHE A 6 -16.95 25.66 -46.58
C PHE A 6 -17.73 24.86 -45.52
N ILE A 7 -18.71 24.06 -45.95
CA ILE A 7 -19.51 23.21 -45.04
C ILE A 7 -18.65 22.12 -44.41
N ILE A 8 -17.75 21.49 -45.22
CA ILE A 8 -16.83 20.46 -44.73
C ILE A 8 -15.82 21.03 -43.70
N ALA A 9 -15.28 22.23 -43.96
CA ALA A 9 -14.39 22.91 -43.03
C ALA A 9 -15.09 23.29 -41.71
N THR A 10 -16.33 23.74 -41.75
CA THR A 10 -17.11 24.12 -40.57
C THR A 10 -17.48 22.90 -39.75
N VAL A 11 -17.80 21.75 -40.38
CA VAL A 11 -18.09 20.48 -39.69
C VAL A 11 -16.82 19.91 -39.07
N ALA A 12 -15.66 20.00 -39.74
CA ALA A 12 -14.38 19.53 -39.16
C ALA A 12 -13.97 20.33 -37.92
N ILE A 13 -14.23 21.64 -37.87
CA ILE A 13 -13.96 22.47 -36.68
C ILE A 13 -14.90 22.12 -35.52
N LEU A 14 -16.14 21.74 -35.80
CA LEU A 14 -17.08 21.34 -34.75
C LEU A 14 -16.75 19.99 -34.11
N PHE A 15 -16.07 19.09 -34.82
CA PHE A 15 -15.59 17.81 -34.25
C PHE A 15 -14.27 17.95 -33.51
N SER A 16 -13.42 18.93 -33.82
CA SER A 16 -12.16 19.14 -33.09
C SER A 16 -12.35 19.82 -31.72
N THR A 17 -13.41 20.60 -31.55
CA THR A 17 -13.70 21.23 -30.24
C THR A 17 -14.45 20.32 -29.28
N GLY A 18 -14.99 19.17 -29.73
CA GLY A 18 -15.70 18.21 -28.88
C GLY A 18 -14.79 17.27 -28.11
N CYS A 19 -13.55 17.05 -28.56
CA CYS A 19 -12.61 16.16 -27.87
C CYS A 19 -11.79 16.86 -26.79
N GLU A 20 -11.59 18.15 -26.85
CA GLU A 20 -10.84 18.88 -25.81
C GLU A 20 -11.62 19.03 -24.51
N LYS A 21 -12.94 19.04 -24.55
CA LYS A 21 -13.77 19.15 -23.33
C LYS A 21 -13.71 17.92 -22.42
N TYR A 22 -13.28 16.76 -22.92
CA TYR A 22 -13.10 15.57 -22.09
C TYR A 22 -11.67 15.42 -21.54
N ALA A 23 -10.69 16.15 -22.07
CA ALA A 23 -9.34 16.20 -21.52
C ALA A 23 -9.27 17.03 -20.23
N THR A 24 -10.22 17.91 -19.99
CA THR A 24 -10.29 18.80 -18.82
C THR A 24 -11.08 18.23 -17.65
N TRP A 25 -11.57 17.00 -17.73
CA TRP A 25 -12.17 16.32 -16.56
C TRP A 25 -11.13 16.06 -15.47
N ASP A 26 -9.88 15.99 -15.84
CA ASP A 26 -8.76 15.86 -14.91
C ASP A 26 -8.49 17.15 -14.10
N ASP A 27 -8.87 18.32 -14.65
CA ASP A 27 -8.68 19.61 -14.00
C ASP A 27 -9.89 20.00 -13.08
N GLY A 28 -10.91 19.16 -13.03
CA GLY A 28 -12.19 19.46 -12.38
C GLY A 28 -12.33 19.04 -10.91
N LEU A 29 -11.39 18.24 -10.40
CA LEU A 29 -11.40 17.77 -9.01
C LEU A 29 -10.07 18.13 -8.34
N PRO A 30 -9.88 19.39 -7.91
CA PRO A 30 -8.65 19.84 -7.25
C PRO A 30 -8.31 18.99 -6.03
N GLU A 31 -9.31 18.48 -5.32
CA GLU A 31 -9.14 17.59 -4.18
C GLU A 31 -8.52 16.24 -4.51
N MET A 32 -8.58 15.78 -5.76
CA MET A 32 -7.99 14.52 -6.20
C MET A 32 -6.61 14.71 -6.86
N GLU A 33 -6.20 15.94 -7.08
CA GLU A 33 -4.98 16.25 -7.82
C GLU A 33 -3.72 15.71 -7.14
N HIS A 34 -3.71 15.69 -5.83
CA HIS A 34 -2.56 15.31 -5.01
C HIS A 34 -2.76 14.00 -4.25
N VAL A 35 -3.80 13.20 -4.60
CA VAL A 35 -4.13 11.99 -3.85
C VAL A 35 -3.50 10.75 -4.46
N TYR A 36 -2.86 9.96 -3.60
CA TYR A 36 -2.46 8.59 -3.86
C TYR A 36 -3.24 7.64 -2.95
N TYR A 37 -3.58 6.48 -3.49
CA TYR A 37 -4.18 5.39 -2.73
C TYR A 37 -3.16 4.31 -2.47
N ILE A 38 -3.13 3.78 -1.25
CA ILE A 38 -2.21 2.72 -0.86
C ILE A 38 -2.93 1.61 -0.12
N GLY A 39 -2.38 0.40 -0.14
CA GLY A 39 -2.94 -0.70 0.62
C GLY A 39 -2.10 -1.97 0.58
N PHE A 40 -2.27 -2.80 1.59
CA PHE A 40 -1.71 -4.14 1.67
C PHE A 40 -2.67 -5.14 1.01
N TYR A 41 -2.43 -5.49 -0.24
CA TYR A 41 -3.23 -6.52 -0.91
C TYR A 41 -2.41 -7.22 -2.01
N LYS A 42 -2.75 -8.47 -2.35
CA LYS A 42 -2.00 -9.26 -3.33
C LYS A 42 -2.52 -9.06 -4.76
N THR A 43 -3.69 -9.56 -5.08
CA THR A 43 -4.19 -9.57 -6.47
C THR A 43 -5.35 -8.63 -6.71
N ASN A 44 -6.27 -8.57 -5.76
CA ASN A 44 -7.45 -7.72 -5.81
C ASN A 44 -7.59 -6.99 -4.48
N ILE A 45 -8.24 -5.83 -4.50
CA ILE A 45 -8.65 -5.16 -3.27
C ILE A 45 -9.54 -6.12 -2.52
N ALA A 46 -9.01 -6.63 -1.41
CA ALA A 46 -9.74 -7.57 -0.58
C ALA A 46 -10.65 -6.83 0.39
N THR A 47 -11.73 -7.49 0.76
CA THR A 47 -12.63 -7.02 1.82
C THR A 47 -12.10 -7.38 3.22
N ASP A 48 -10.88 -7.91 3.31
CA ASP A 48 -10.27 -8.32 4.56
C ASP A 48 -8.74 -8.14 4.50
N PHE A 49 -8.11 -8.00 5.66
CA PHE A 49 -6.67 -7.76 5.78
C PHE A 49 -5.83 -9.01 5.53
N LEU A 50 -4.57 -8.81 5.16
CA LEU A 50 -3.60 -9.91 5.02
C LEU A 50 -3.14 -10.43 6.39
N SER A 51 -3.05 -11.75 6.51
CA SER A 51 -2.45 -12.44 7.64
C SER A 51 -1.36 -13.39 7.18
N TYR A 52 -0.24 -13.39 7.87
CA TYR A 52 0.88 -14.30 7.64
C TYR A 52 1.15 -15.14 8.87
N GLU A 53 1.57 -16.37 8.65
CA GLU A 53 2.16 -17.22 9.65
C GLU A 53 3.55 -17.62 9.18
N VAL A 54 4.55 -17.39 10.02
CA VAL A 54 5.96 -17.66 9.76
C VAL A 54 6.42 -18.69 10.78
N ALA A 55 6.34 -19.96 10.38
CA ALA A 55 6.74 -21.07 11.22
C ALA A 55 8.26 -21.17 11.31
N GLN A 56 8.76 -21.67 12.46
CA GLN A 56 10.18 -21.98 12.65
C GLN A 56 10.62 -23.14 11.74
N ASN A 57 9.73 -24.09 11.51
CA ASN A 57 9.97 -25.27 10.72
C ASN A 57 9.04 -25.31 9.51
N GLY A 58 9.44 -24.62 8.42
CA GLY A 58 8.64 -24.65 7.19
C GLY A 58 8.64 -23.32 6.44
N ASN A 59 7.88 -23.32 5.37
CA ASN A 59 7.65 -22.12 4.57
C ASN A 59 6.58 -21.24 5.24
N ALA A 60 6.72 -19.95 5.08
CA ALA A 60 5.68 -19.03 5.50
C ALA A 60 4.39 -19.28 4.71
N ARG A 61 3.27 -18.93 5.29
CA ARG A 61 1.94 -19.02 4.66
C ARG A 61 1.14 -17.77 4.91
N TRP A 62 0.21 -17.50 4.02
CA TRP A 62 -0.62 -16.32 4.13
C TRP A 62 -2.08 -16.62 3.80
N ARG A 63 -2.98 -15.77 4.25
CA ARG A 63 -4.41 -15.77 3.90
C ARG A 63 -4.98 -14.36 4.06
N TYR A 64 -6.20 -14.17 3.61
CA TYR A 64 -7.02 -13.04 4.02
C TYR A 64 -7.78 -13.39 5.31
N GLY A 65 -7.94 -12.40 6.19
CA GLY A 65 -8.67 -12.51 7.44
C GLY A 65 -7.92 -13.10 8.62
N ALA A 66 -8.55 -12.98 9.80
CA ALA A 66 -7.99 -13.42 11.07
C ALA A 66 -8.25 -14.90 11.37
N ASN A 67 -9.29 -15.49 10.82
CA ASN A 67 -9.70 -16.85 11.19
C ASN A 67 -9.83 -17.79 9.98
N ALA A 68 -9.80 -19.08 10.24
CA ALA A 68 -9.80 -20.13 9.22
C ALA A 68 -11.07 -20.17 8.36
N ASN A 69 -12.16 -19.57 8.82
CA ASN A 69 -13.43 -19.61 8.10
C ASN A 69 -13.52 -18.57 6.97
N ILE A 70 -12.62 -17.58 6.98
CA ILE A 70 -12.64 -16.47 6.02
C ILE A 70 -11.68 -16.72 4.84
N GLY A 71 -10.58 -17.45 5.04
CA GLY A 71 -9.60 -17.68 3.98
C GLY A 71 -8.76 -18.93 4.16
N THR A 72 -8.49 -19.59 3.05
CA THR A 72 -7.58 -20.75 3.03
C THR A 72 -6.11 -20.29 3.08
N TRP A 73 -5.30 -20.95 3.90
CA TRP A 73 -3.87 -20.73 3.92
C TRP A 73 -3.21 -21.11 2.61
N ARG A 74 -2.37 -20.24 2.10
CA ARG A 74 -1.54 -20.45 0.92
C ARG A 74 -0.09 -20.42 1.33
N VAL A 75 0.65 -21.49 1.03
CA VAL A 75 2.07 -21.63 1.34
C VAL A 75 2.88 -20.79 0.36
N THR A 76 3.92 -20.12 0.86
CA THR A 76 4.89 -19.39 0.05
C THR A 76 6.11 -20.30 -0.25
N ASP A 77 6.93 -19.89 -1.21
CA ASP A 77 8.17 -20.61 -1.52
C ASP A 77 9.34 -20.19 -0.60
N GLU A 78 9.14 -19.18 0.24
CA GLU A 78 10.18 -18.63 1.10
C GLU A 78 10.04 -19.14 2.55
N LYS A 79 11.17 -19.61 3.07
CA LYS A 79 11.30 -20.07 4.46
C LYS A 79 11.59 -18.87 5.37
N TRP A 80 10.83 -18.73 6.47
CA TRP A 80 11.02 -17.70 7.48
C TRP A 80 10.71 -16.27 7.01
N VAL A 81 10.07 -16.08 5.86
CA VAL A 81 9.84 -14.76 5.28
C VAL A 81 8.37 -14.54 4.99
N ALA A 82 7.80 -13.49 5.55
CA ALA A 82 6.53 -12.91 5.11
C ALA A 82 6.81 -11.82 4.08
N THR A 83 6.51 -12.10 2.81
CA THR A 83 6.59 -11.11 1.72
C THR A 83 5.27 -10.38 1.60
N VAL A 84 5.26 -9.15 2.07
CA VAL A 84 4.07 -8.28 2.19
C VAL A 84 4.06 -7.27 1.05
N PRO A 85 3.12 -7.36 0.11
CA PRO A 85 2.99 -6.37 -0.95
C PRO A 85 2.33 -5.10 -0.42
N ILE A 86 2.91 -3.97 -0.77
CA ILE A 86 2.31 -2.65 -0.65
C ILE A 86 2.02 -2.18 -2.06
N GLN A 87 0.78 -1.86 -2.34
CA GLN A 87 0.35 -1.38 -3.65
C GLN A 87 -0.03 0.08 -3.58
N LEU A 88 0.45 0.84 -4.54
CA LEU A 88 0.15 2.25 -4.69
C LEU A 88 -0.56 2.49 -6.02
N TYR A 89 -1.56 3.35 -5.98
CA TYR A 89 -2.32 3.79 -7.14
C TYR A 89 -2.59 5.30 -7.08
N SER A 90 -2.49 5.95 -8.21
CA SER A 90 -2.89 7.34 -8.42
C SER A 90 -3.63 7.45 -9.75
N GLU A 91 -4.49 8.42 -9.91
CA GLU A 91 -5.22 8.63 -11.17
C GLU A 91 -4.30 9.09 -12.30
N ARG A 92 -3.20 9.77 -11.95
CA ARG A 92 -2.24 10.28 -12.93
C ARG A 92 -0.79 10.10 -12.49
N VAL A 93 0.14 10.17 -13.43
CA VAL A 93 1.58 10.25 -13.15
C VAL A 93 1.89 11.65 -12.60
N ARG A 94 2.73 11.70 -11.58
CA ARG A 94 3.19 12.96 -10.96
C ARG A 94 4.62 13.29 -11.37
N THR A 95 5.00 14.52 -11.16
CA THR A 95 6.36 15.03 -11.40
C THR A 95 7.28 14.92 -10.19
N TYR A 96 6.77 14.41 -9.07
CA TYR A 96 7.47 14.25 -7.81
C TYR A 96 7.36 12.81 -7.30
N ASP A 97 8.25 12.44 -6.40
CA ASP A 97 8.23 11.15 -5.72
C ASP A 97 7.29 11.21 -4.51
N ALA A 98 6.41 10.24 -4.37
CA ALA A 98 5.62 10.11 -3.15
C ALA A 98 6.35 9.24 -2.12
N VAL A 99 6.18 9.56 -0.84
CA VAL A 99 6.73 8.78 0.26
C VAL A 99 5.59 8.33 1.16
N ASN A 100 5.45 7.02 1.36
CA ASN A 100 4.56 6.51 2.39
C ASN A 100 5.33 5.99 3.60
N TYR A 101 4.68 6.03 4.76
CA TYR A 101 5.19 5.48 5.99
C TYR A 101 4.38 4.25 6.41
N PHE A 102 5.02 3.34 7.13
CA PHE A 102 4.37 2.21 7.78
C PHE A 102 5.08 1.88 9.10
N TRP A 103 4.37 1.22 10.00
CA TRP A 103 4.88 0.84 11.31
C TRP A 103 4.81 -0.67 11.47
N VAL A 104 5.87 -1.25 12.08
CA VAL A 104 5.91 -2.67 12.48
C VAL A 104 6.02 -2.70 13.99
N TYR A 105 5.07 -3.31 14.66
CA TYR A 105 5.03 -3.31 16.12
C TYR A 105 4.45 -4.59 16.70
N ASN A 106 4.79 -4.86 17.95
CA ASN A 106 4.31 -6.02 18.71
C ASN A 106 2.84 -5.88 19.08
N THR A 107 2.12 -6.99 19.10
CA THR A 107 0.74 -7.09 19.57
C THR A 107 0.56 -8.28 20.52
N GLU A 108 -0.51 -8.26 21.29
CA GLU A 108 -0.94 -9.38 22.15
C GLU A 108 0.16 -9.89 23.10
N GLY A 109 0.90 -8.97 23.74
CA GLY A 109 1.94 -9.32 24.71
C GLY A 109 3.25 -9.82 24.10
N SER A 110 3.42 -9.75 22.78
CA SER A 110 4.69 -10.07 22.12
C SER A 110 5.78 -9.07 22.48
N THR A 111 7.03 -9.56 22.50
CA THR A 111 8.23 -8.78 22.82
C THR A 111 9.33 -8.95 21.80
N LEU A 112 8.97 -9.20 20.53
CA LEU A 112 9.91 -9.38 19.43
C LEU A 112 10.71 -8.10 19.18
N VAL A 113 12.01 -8.24 18.95
CA VAL A 113 12.95 -7.12 18.80
C VAL A 113 13.42 -7.06 17.36
N ALA A 114 13.20 -5.92 16.69
CA ALA A 114 13.71 -5.66 15.37
C ALA A 114 15.26 -5.69 15.36
N GLY A 115 15.84 -6.30 14.34
CA GLY A 115 17.29 -6.52 14.23
C GLY A 115 17.80 -7.77 14.98
N THR A 116 17.04 -8.28 15.94
CA THR A 116 17.39 -9.51 16.71
C THR A 116 16.47 -10.66 16.32
N ASP A 117 15.17 -10.49 16.51
CA ASP A 117 14.18 -11.54 16.29
C ASP A 117 13.63 -11.51 14.85
N TYR A 118 13.63 -10.35 14.24
CA TYR A 118 13.24 -10.19 12.84
C TYR A 118 13.96 -9.00 12.19
N THR A 119 14.01 -9.03 10.85
CA THR A 119 14.47 -7.89 10.06
C THR A 119 13.37 -7.44 9.10
N VAL A 120 13.38 -6.16 8.76
CA VAL A 120 12.53 -5.56 7.74
C VAL A 120 13.40 -5.17 6.56
N THR A 121 13.12 -5.72 5.38
CA THR A 121 13.91 -5.44 4.18
C THR A 121 13.01 -5.14 2.99
N LEU A 122 13.58 -4.53 1.97
CA LEU A 122 13.01 -4.51 0.63
C LEU A 122 13.15 -5.90 -0.03
N GLU A 123 12.56 -6.05 -1.21
CA GLU A 123 12.61 -7.30 -1.97
C GLU A 123 14.04 -7.67 -2.39
N ASP A 124 14.88 -6.70 -2.68
CA ASP A 124 16.29 -6.86 -3.04
C ASP A 124 17.21 -7.19 -1.85
N GLY A 125 16.66 -7.24 -0.64
CA GLY A 125 17.39 -7.51 0.60
C GLY A 125 17.94 -6.27 1.29
N THR A 126 17.73 -5.07 0.78
CA THR A 126 18.11 -3.82 1.44
C THR A 126 17.39 -3.69 2.78
N ASN A 127 18.15 -3.57 3.87
CA ASN A 127 17.58 -3.39 5.19
C ASN A 127 16.89 -2.02 5.32
N LEU A 128 15.69 -2.04 5.85
CA LEU A 128 14.98 -0.83 6.26
C LEU A 128 15.19 -0.61 7.77
N ALA A 129 15.52 0.61 8.12
CA ALA A 129 15.60 1.04 9.52
C ALA A 129 14.46 2.03 9.81
N PRO A 130 13.78 1.91 10.95
CA PRO A 130 12.76 2.87 11.33
C PRO A 130 13.39 4.21 11.73
N ALA A 131 12.69 5.29 11.50
CA ALA A 131 13.01 6.60 12.05
C ALA A 131 12.80 6.61 13.58
N SER A 132 13.15 7.71 14.23
CA SER A 132 13.04 7.85 15.70
C SER A 132 11.61 7.70 16.25
N ASN A 133 10.60 7.94 15.42
CA ASN A 133 9.19 7.71 15.74
C ASN A 133 8.70 6.29 15.43
N GLY A 134 9.59 5.38 15.05
CA GLY A 134 9.27 4.00 14.70
C GLY A 134 8.74 3.79 13.28
N ALA A 135 8.61 4.83 12.47
CA ALA A 135 8.12 4.74 11.11
C ALA A 135 9.19 4.22 10.14
N TYR A 136 8.84 3.25 9.32
CA TYR A 136 9.56 2.90 8.09
C TYR A 136 9.01 3.70 6.92
N SER A 137 9.80 3.90 5.89
CA SER A 137 9.36 4.63 4.69
C SER A 137 9.65 3.88 3.40
N LEU A 138 8.80 4.09 2.41
CA LEU A 138 8.98 3.68 1.02
C LEU A 138 8.82 4.88 0.11
N THR A 139 9.71 5.00 -0.87
CA THR A 139 9.62 6.03 -1.90
C THR A 139 9.06 5.45 -3.18
N TRP A 140 8.12 6.16 -3.78
CA TRP A 140 7.46 5.83 -5.04
C TRP A 140 7.88 6.85 -6.08
N PRO A 141 8.79 6.49 -7.00
CA PRO A 141 9.26 7.41 -8.02
C PRO A 141 8.13 7.68 -9.01
N GLN A 142 7.87 8.92 -9.29
CA GLN A 142 7.01 9.52 -10.32
C GLN A 142 6.10 8.52 -11.07
N THR A 143 5.32 7.73 -10.35
CA THR A 143 4.55 6.63 -10.90
C THR A 143 3.05 6.81 -10.68
N LYS A 144 2.26 6.27 -11.60
CA LYS A 144 0.80 6.18 -11.46
C LYS A 144 0.39 5.02 -10.56
N LYS A 145 1.08 3.90 -10.68
CA LYS A 145 0.81 2.69 -9.91
C LYS A 145 2.08 1.87 -9.75
N GLY A 146 2.15 1.13 -8.68
CA GLY A 146 3.27 0.24 -8.44
C GLY A 146 3.00 -0.73 -7.31
N VAL A 147 3.87 -1.73 -7.21
CA VAL A 147 3.93 -2.66 -6.08
C VAL A 147 5.34 -2.66 -5.57
N GLN A 148 5.50 -2.49 -4.27
CA GLN A 148 6.76 -2.74 -3.57
C GLN A 148 6.51 -3.82 -2.52
N ASN A 149 7.40 -4.81 -2.46
CA ASN A 149 7.33 -5.84 -1.46
C ASN A 149 8.28 -5.50 -0.31
N ILE A 150 7.74 -5.50 0.90
CA ILE A 150 8.57 -5.55 2.11
C ILE A 150 8.63 -6.98 2.63
N LYS A 151 9.78 -7.39 3.13
CA LYS A 151 10.00 -8.72 3.69
C LYS A 151 10.22 -8.60 5.19
N ILE A 152 9.39 -9.31 5.96
CA ILE A 152 9.61 -9.53 7.38
C ILE A 152 10.25 -10.91 7.53
N LYS A 153 11.54 -10.93 7.78
CA LYS A 153 12.31 -12.16 7.92
C LYS A 153 12.50 -12.49 9.40
N ARG A 154 11.98 -13.63 9.82
CA ARG A 154 12.19 -14.19 11.16
C ARG A 154 13.61 -14.69 11.32
N SER A 155 14.23 -14.46 12.47
CA SER A 155 15.52 -15.09 12.85
C SER A 155 15.32 -16.54 13.30
N ALA A 156 16.32 -17.38 13.09
CA ALA A 156 16.24 -18.80 13.45
C ALA A 156 15.97 -19.06 14.96
N THR A 157 16.43 -18.16 15.80
CA THR A 157 16.28 -18.23 17.27
C THR A 157 15.15 -17.37 17.81
N SER A 158 14.41 -16.71 16.95
CA SER A 158 13.31 -15.83 17.38
C SER A 158 12.23 -16.61 18.12
N PRO A 159 11.73 -16.09 19.24
CA PRO A 159 10.61 -16.68 19.94
C PRO A 159 9.31 -16.56 19.10
N ASN A 160 8.29 -17.27 19.55
CA ASN A 160 6.95 -17.07 19.02
C ASN A 160 6.43 -15.68 19.43
N GLY A 161 5.63 -15.09 18.57
CA GLY A 161 5.08 -13.77 18.82
C GLY A 161 4.22 -13.25 17.69
N LYS A 162 3.65 -12.08 17.89
CA LYS A 162 2.75 -11.45 16.96
C LYS A 162 3.18 -10.03 16.65
N LEU A 163 3.29 -9.73 15.39
CA LEU A 163 3.54 -8.40 14.84
C LEU A 163 2.31 -7.92 14.07
N LYS A 164 2.14 -6.62 14.04
CA LYS A 164 1.23 -5.95 13.12
C LYS A 164 2.00 -4.93 12.30
N ILE A 165 1.67 -4.82 11.03
CA ILE A 165 2.11 -3.75 10.16
C ILE A 165 0.91 -2.86 9.89
N ASN A 166 1.04 -1.56 10.13
CA ASN A 166 0.01 -0.57 9.82
C ASN A 166 0.56 0.50 8.89
N LEU A 167 -0.33 1.06 8.05
CA LEU A 167 -0.05 2.26 7.27
C LEU A 167 -0.30 3.57 8.05
N TYR A 168 -0.60 3.49 9.31
CA TYR A 168 -0.81 4.62 10.22
C TYR A 168 -0.02 4.45 11.51
N ASP A 169 0.26 5.56 12.19
CA ASP A 169 0.96 5.56 13.47
C ASP A 169 0.08 4.93 14.58
N PRO A 170 0.48 3.77 15.13
CA PRO A 170 -0.32 3.10 16.15
C PRO A 170 -0.48 3.91 17.44
N ALA A 171 0.42 4.86 17.72
CA ALA A 171 0.34 5.75 18.87
C ALA A 171 -0.78 6.79 18.76
N LYS A 172 -1.23 7.08 17.54
CA LYS A 172 -2.32 8.03 17.27
C LYS A 172 -3.69 7.37 17.16
N GLY A 173 -3.73 6.05 17.33
CA GLY A 173 -4.96 5.27 17.27
C GLY A 173 -5.38 4.89 15.85
N ALA A 174 -6.43 4.08 15.75
CA ALA A 174 -6.99 3.69 14.46
C ALA A 174 -7.64 4.91 13.78
N PRO A 175 -7.51 5.02 12.46
CA PRO A 175 -8.12 6.10 11.71
C PRO A 175 -9.65 6.08 11.84
N ILE A 176 -10.26 7.25 11.78
CA ILE A 176 -11.71 7.38 11.73
C ILE A 176 -12.17 6.89 10.36
N MET A 177 -13.04 5.87 10.35
CA MET A 177 -13.49 5.15 9.16
C MET A 177 -14.13 6.01 8.07
N THR A 178 -14.70 7.14 8.42
CA THR A 178 -15.38 8.07 7.52
C THR A 178 -14.44 9.07 6.87
N ASP A 179 -13.23 9.20 7.38
CA ASP A 179 -12.22 10.10 6.84
C ASP A 179 -10.95 9.30 6.50
N LEU A 180 -10.89 8.81 5.28
CA LEU A 180 -9.77 8.04 4.78
C LEU A 180 -8.46 8.85 4.74
N SER A 181 -8.54 10.17 4.72
CA SER A 181 -7.36 11.04 4.75
C SER A 181 -6.63 10.97 6.08
N THR A 182 -7.32 10.67 7.17
CA THR A 182 -6.72 10.48 8.50
C THR A 182 -6.07 9.11 8.67
N THR A 183 -6.32 8.19 7.74
CA THR A 183 -5.83 6.80 7.82
C THR A 183 -4.31 6.76 7.79
N ILE A 184 -3.71 7.66 7.04
CA ILE A 184 -2.28 7.60 6.79
C ILE A 184 -1.67 8.95 7.10
N GLN A 185 -1.69 9.56 8.02
CA GLN A 185 -0.99 10.79 8.45
C GLN A 185 0.23 11.18 7.56
N ASN A 186 0.11 10.88 6.28
CA ASN A 186 1.08 11.04 5.22
C ASN A 186 0.63 12.15 4.30
N HIS A 187 0.73 13.35 4.80
CA HIS A 187 0.31 14.55 4.11
C HIS A 187 1.50 15.51 4.01
N THR A 188 1.72 16.02 2.83
CA THR A 188 2.61 17.16 2.54
C THR A 188 1.83 18.19 1.75
N ASP A 189 2.44 19.35 1.47
CA ASP A 189 1.85 20.35 0.57
C ASP A 189 1.76 19.85 -0.89
N GLU A 190 2.53 18.79 -1.23
CA GLU A 190 2.61 18.23 -2.57
C GLU A 190 1.66 17.04 -2.77
N PHE A 191 1.42 16.22 -1.74
CA PHE A 191 0.59 15.04 -1.86
C PHE A 191 -0.01 14.57 -0.54
N GLU A 192 -1.08 13.80 -0.68
CA GLU A 192 -1.76 13.08 0.38
C GLU A 192 -1.87 11.60 0.02
N ILE A 193 -1.57 10.72 0.97
CA ILE A 193 -1.72 9.27 0.78
C ILE A 193 -2.91 8.78 1.60
N ARG A 194 -3.86 8.13 0.93
CA ARG A 194 -5.07 7.56 1.53
C ARG A 194 -5.05 6.04 1.43
N CYS A 195 -5.63 5.35 2.39
CA CYS A 195 -5.83 3.92 2.28
C CYS A 195 -6.97 3.59 1.31
N MET A 196 -6.80 2.52 0.51
CA MET A 196 -7.83 2.10 -0.43
C MET A 196 -9.10 1.62 0.25
N THR A 197 -8.95 0.83 1.30
CA THR A 197 -10.05 0.35 2.12
C THR A 197 -9.57 0.22 3.56
N GLN A 198 -10.51 0.16 4.48
CA GLN A 198 -10.27 0.02 5.89
C GLN A 198 -9.49 -1.25 6.26
N ASP A 199 -9.68 -2.34 5.52
CA ASP A 199 -9.03 -3.61 5.81
C ASP A 199 -7.66 -3.76 5.14
N ASN A 200 -7.34 -2.88 4.19
CA ASN A 200 -6.03 -2.86 3.53
C ASN A 200 -5.01 -1.97 4.25
N ASP A 201 -5.34 -1.40 5.39
CA ASP A 201 -4.48 -0.54 6.19
C ASP A 201 -3.50 -1.32 7.09
N ARG A 202 -3.70 -2.64 7.21
CA ARG A 202 -2.96 -3.48 8.16
C ARG A 202 -2.65 -4.89 7.65
N VAL A 203 -1.62 -5.47 8.23
CA VAL A 203 -1.23 -6.89 8.08
C VAL A 203 -0.91 -7.47 9.44
N ASN A 204 -1.37 -8.69 9.69
CA ASN A 204 -1.00 -9.46 10.88
C ASN A 204 0.08 -10.48 10.52
N ILE A 205 1.09 -10.61 11.38
CA ILE A 205 2.16 -11.61 11.25
C ILE A 205 2.29 -12.37 12.55
N THR A 206 2.24 -13.70 12.48
CA THR A 206 2.41 -14.58 13.64
C THR A 206 3.63 -15.44 13.43
N PHE A 207 4.55 -15.42 14.38
CA PHE A 207 5.68 -16.35 14.46
C PHE A 207 5.27 -17.56 15.32
N THR A 208 5.36 -18.76 14.75
CA THR A 208 4.98 -20.04 15.38
C THR A 208 6.12 -21.04 15.33
N ASN A 209 6.03 -22.07 16.17
CA ASN A 209 6.95 -23.21 16.13
C ASN A 209 6.79 -24.08 14.89
#